data_81b14555687d7a00c23ccc533d1dbc23
#
_entry.id   81b14555687d7a00c23ccc533d1dbc23
#
_cell.length_a   1.000
_cell.length_b   1.000
_cell.length_c   1.000
_cell.angle_alpha   90.00
_cell.angle_beta   90.00
_cell.angle_gamma   90.00
#
_symmetry.space_group_name_H-M   'P 1'
#
loop_
_entity.id
_entity.type
_entity.pdbx_description
1 polymer ?
#
loop_
_entity_poly.entity_id
_entity_poly.type
_entity_poly.pdbx_seq_one_letter_code
_entity_poly.pdbx_strand_id
1 'polypeptide(L)'
;IIVIDAGHGGADPGAIRRNIKEKNLTLMAAKILKKKLENKYFTVFLTRKSDHYIRLKNRVKFARKKSADLFISIHADSTKNKRTSGTSIYSLSEKASDKLSQALADRENKSDLIAGLDLDVLDKAVSDILIDLSRRETKNSSISFAELFVEKLKKSGFNLLRRPHRQAGFAVLKAPDIPSVLIEMGFISNNSDLNKLTNPVFQEKLMNIIAMIIEAYFKPIN
;
A
#
# COMPACT_ATOMS: atom_id res chain seq x y z
N ILE A 1 -13.83 -3.50 8.83
CA ILE A 1 -13.50 -2.11 8.44
C ILE A 1 -12.18 -2.11 7.69
N ILE A 2 -12.16 -1.58 6.45
CA ILE A 2 -10.96 -1.47 5.62
C ILE A 2 -10.58 0.01 5.49
N VAL A 3 -9.32 0.34 5.74
CA VAL A 3 -8.78 1.66 5.39
C VAL A 3 -7.86 1.53 4.19
N ILE A 4 -8.19 2.26 3.13
CA ILE A 4 -7.37 2.36 1.92
C ILE A 4 -6.65 3.70 1.94
N ASP A 5 -5.35 3.64 1.83
CA ASP A 5 -4.48 4.79 1.71
C ASP A 5 -4.08 4.98 0.24
N ALA A 6 -4.44 6.12 -0.33
CA ALA A 6 -3.94 6.52 -1.63
C ALA A 6 -2.60 7.23 -1.43
N GLY A 7 -1.50 6.59 -1.79
CA GLY A 7 -0.16 7.15 -1.62
C GLY A 7 0.00 8.55 -2.20
N HIS A 8 0.89 9.35 -1.63
CA HIS A 8 1.19 10.73 -2.06
C HIS A 8 0.00 11.68 -1.95
N GLY A 9 0.00 12.77 -2.72
CA GLY A 9 -1.08 13.77 -2.77
C GLY A 9 -0.60 15.20 -2.54
N GLY A 10 -1.37 16.19 -2.99
CA GLY A 10 -1.03 17.61 -2.85
C GLY A 10 0.34 17.96 -3.41
N ALA A 11 1.22 18.50 -2.57
CA ALA A 11 2.58 18.88 -2.95
C ALA A 11 3.50 17.68 -3.27
N ASP A 12 3.20 16.48 -2.76
CA ASP A 12 3.93 15.27 -3.10
C ASP A 12 3.28 14.57 -4.32
N PRO A 13 3.89 14.65 -5.51
CA PRO A 13 3.36 14.02 -6.71
C PRO A 13 3.60 12.51 -6.76
N GLY A 14 4.46 11.95 -5.89
CA GLY A 14 5.06 10.63 -6.07
C GLY A 14 5.96 10.58 -7.30
N ALA A 15 6.13 9.40 -7.87
CA ALA A 15 6.87 9.25 -9.11
C ALA A 15 6.18 9.96 -10.27
N ILE A 16 6.99 10.55 -11.18
CA ILE A 16 6.50 11.30 -12.35
C ILE A 16 7.12 10.73 -13.62
N ARG A 17 6.28 10.50 -14.65
CA ARG A 17 6.73 10.14 -15.97
C ARG A 17 5.73 10.60 -17.05
N ARG A 18 6.20 11.27 -18.12
CA ARG A 18 5.36 11.78 -19.22
C ARG A 18 4.13 12.55 -18.71
N ASN A 19 4.33 13.46 -17.75
CA ASN A 19 3.27 14.24 -17.07
C ASN A 19 2.27 13.41 -16.23
N ILE A 20 2.43 12.09 -16.17
CA ILE A 20 1.64 11.23 -15.28
C ILE A 20 2.28 11.26 -13.89
N LYS A 21 1.48 11.60 -12.90
CA LYS A 21 1.86 11.66 -11.49
C LYS A 21 1.26 10.46 -10.75
N GLU A 22 2.07 9.78 -9.96
CA GLU A 22 1.64 8.63 -9.17
C GLU A 22 0.43 8.93 -8.30
N LYS A 23 0.40 10.08 -7.63
CA LYS A 23 -0.72 10.50 -6.78
C LYS A 23 -2.09 10.44 -7.44
N ASN A 24 -2.17 10.61 -8.76
CA ASN A 24 -3.43 10.55 -9.51
C ASN A 24 -3.85 9.09 -9.73
N LEU A 25 -2.88 8.22 -10.05
CA LEU A 25 -3.12 6.79 -10.26
C LEU A 25 -3.57 6.12 -8.96
N THR A 26 -2.89 6.44 -7.86
CA THR A 26 -3.21 5.88 -6.53
C THR A 26 -4.58 6.32 -6.03
N LEU A 27 -4.95 7.60 -6.24
CA LEU A 27 -6.27 8.10 -5.87
C LEU A 27 -7.39 7.45 -6.69
N MET A 28 -7.18 7.26 -8.00
CA MET A 28 -8.15 6.60 -8.86
C MET A 28 -8.33 5.14 -8.44
N ALA A 29 -7.25 4.40 -8.27
CA ALA A 29 -7.27 3.01 -7.82
C ALA A 29 -7.96 2.85 -6.45
N ALA A 30 -7.64 3.73 -5.48
CA ALA A 30 -8.26 3.70 -4.16
C ALA A 30 -9.78 3.92 -4.21
N LYS A 31 -10.26 4.84 -5.07
CA LYS A 31 -11.69 5.07 -5.26
C LYS A 31 -12.40 3.86 -5.89
N ILE A 32 -11.77 3.22 -6.88
CA ILE A 32 -12.31 2.01 -7.52
C ILE A 32 -12.38 0.89 -6.49
N LEU A 33 -11.28 0.62 -5.76
CA LEU A 33 -11.22 -0.44 -4.75
C LEU A 33 -12.27 -0.22 -3.65
N LYS A 34 -12.43 1.02 -3.17
CA LYS A 34 -13.47 1.36 -2.20
C LYS A 34 -14.85 0.93 -2.70
N LYS A 35 -15.24 1.35 -3.91
CA LYS A 35 -16.55 1.00 -4.50
C LYS A 35 -16.74 -0.52 -4.61
N LYS A 36 -15.70 -1.26 -5.03
CA LYS A 36 -15.77 -2.73 -5.15
C LYS A 36 -15.96 -3.41 -3.80
N LEU A 37 -15.31 -2.90 -2.74
CA LEU A 37 -15.43 -3.46 -1.39
C LEU A 37 -16.76 -3.10 -0.72
N GLU A 38 -17.26 -1.88 -0.92
CA GLU A 38 -18.58 -1.49 -0.40
C GLU A 38 -19.69 -2.36 -1.02
N ASN A 39 -19.58 -2.76 -2.28
CA ASN A 39 -20.49 -3.71 -2.92
C ASN A 39 -20.38 -5.13 -2.33
N LYS A 40 -19.38 -5.40 -1.50
CA LYS A 40 -19.16 -6.67 -0.76
C LYS A 40 -19.45 -6.52 0.75
N TYR A 41 -20.17 -5.47 1.13
CA TYR A 41 -20.59 -5.17 2.51
C TYR A 41 -19.44 -4.81 3.48
N PHE A 42 -18.28 -4.41 2.97
CA PHE A 42 -17.22 -3.85 3.82
C PHE A 42 -17.49 -2.37 4.13
N THR A 43 -17.20 -1.96 5.35
CA THR A 43 -17.10 -0.53 5.69
C THR A 43 -15.72 -0.02 5.26
N VAL A 44 -15.67 0.95 4.33
CA VAL A 44 -14.42 1.38 3.71
C VAL A 44 -14.18 2.87 3.86
N PHE A 45 -13.02 3.22 4.39
CA PHE A 45 -12.55 4.61 4.49
C PHE A 45 -11.33 4.83 3.60
N LEU A 46 -11.26 6.00 2.97
CA LEU A 46 -10.07 6.49 2.28
C LEU A 46 -9.34 7.48 3.16
N THR A 47 -8.01 7.41 3.21
CA THR A 47 -7.21 8.44 3.91
C THR A 47 -7.41 9.80 3.25
N ARG A 48 -7.42 9.87 1.91
CA ARG A 48 -7.77 11.07 1.14
C ARG A 48 -8.79 10.77 0.04
N LYS A 49 -9.67 11.73 -0.21
CA LYS A 49 -10.73 11.64 -1.25
C LYS A 49 -10.46 12.58 -2.42
N SER A 50 -9.48 13.47 -2.28
CA SER A 50 -9.09 14.49 -3.27
C SER A 50 -7.57 14.63 -3.31
N ASP A 51 -7.06 15.56 -4.12
CA ASP A 51 -5.63 15.82 -4.24
C ASP A 51 -5.15 16.76 -3.10
N HIS A 52 -4.90 16.19 -1.94
CA HIS A 52 -4.24 16.86 -0.82
C HIS A 52 -3.23 15.92 -0.17
N TYR A 53 -2.22 16.48 0.49
CA TYR A 53 -1.21 15.71 1.19
C TYR A 53 -1.65 15.36 2.61
N ILE A 54 -1.31 14.13 3.03
CA ILE A 54 -1.50 13.66 4.42
C ILE A 54 -0.16 13.10 4.89
N ARG A 55 0.36 13.62 6.03
CA ARG A 55 1.58 13.11 6.67
C ARG A 55 1.50 11.61 6.92
N LEU A 56 2.60 10.88 6.74
CA LEU A 56 2.64 9.43 6.90
C LEU A 56 2.10 8.98 8.25
N LYS A 57 2.51 9.63 9.35
CA LYS A 57 2.00 9.32 10.70
C LYS A 57 0.48 9.54 10.84
N ASN A 58 -0.09 10.50 10.11
CA ASN A 58 -1.53 10.79 10.18
C ASN A 58 -2.35 9.74 9.41
N ARG A 59 -1.79 9.11 8.36
CA ARG A 59 -2.41 7.97 7.66
C ARG A 59 -2.60 6.80 8.62
N VAL A 60 -1.56 6.47 9.40
CA VAL A 60 -1.60 5.44 10.45
C VAL A 60 -2.59 5.82 11.55
N LYS A 61 -2.52 7.05 12.08
CA LYS A 61 -3.47 7.54 13.10
C LYS A 61 -4.92 7.49 12.61
N PHE A 62 -5.16 7.81 11.33
CA PHE A 62 -6.48 7.72 10.73
C PHE A 62 -7.02 6.29 10.72
N ALA A 63 -6.20 5.30 10.31
CA ALA A 63 -6.58 3.89 10.32
C ALA A 63 -6.94 3.42 11.73
N ARG A 64 -6.11 3.76 12.73
CA ARG A 64 -6.36 3.43 14.13
C ARG A 64 -7.64 4.08 14.67
N LYS A 65 -7.88 5.38 14.35
CA LYS A 65 -9.11 6.09 14.73
C LYS A 65 -10.37 5.44 14.15
N LYS A 66 -10.23 4.74 13.02
CA LYS A 66 -11.33 4.01 12.39
C LYS A 66 -11.46 2.56 12.88
N SER A 67 -10.59 2.11 13.78
CA SER A 67 -10.51 0.72 14.22
C SER A 67 -10.47 -0.23 13.03
N ALA A 68 -9.56 0.03 12.09
CA ALA A 68 -9.46 -0.74 10.87
C ALA A 68 -9.01 -2.18 11.14
N ASP A 69 -9.64 -3.14 10.49
CA ASP A 69 -9.24 -4.56 10.50
C ASP A 69 -8.13 -4.84 9.47
N LEU A 70 -7.98 -3.95 8.47
CA LEU A 70 -6.92 -4.01 7.46
C LEU A 70 -6.62 -2.61 6.93
N PHE A 71 -5.33 -2.28 6.83
CA PHE A 71 -4.82 -1.08 6.18
C PHE A 71 -4.08 -1.42 4.89
N ILE A 72 -4.44 -0.79 3.79
CA ILE A 72 -3.82 -1.00 2.48
C ILE A 72 -3.36 0.33 1.91
N SER A 73 -2.06 0.52 1.74
CA SER A 73 -1.49 1.65 1.01
C SER A 73 -1.26 1.28 -0.45
N ILE A 74 -1.73 2.10 -1.38
CA ILE A 74 -1.67 1.86 -2.83
C ILE A 74 -0.67 2.81 -3.46
N HIS A 75 0.27 2.25 -4.23
CA HIS A 75 1.38 2.93 -4.88
C HIS A 75 1.59 2.46 -6.33
N ALA A 76 2.39 3.19 -7.10
CA ALA A 76 2.79 2.86 -8.47
C ALA A 76 4.14 3.51 -8.77
N ASP A 77 5.16 3.05 -8.11
CA ASP A 77 6.47 3.69 -8.01
C ASP A 77 7.33 3.65 -9.31
N SER A 78 8.51 4.18 -9.19
CA SER A 78 9.52 4.23 -10.25
C SER A 78 10.85 3.65 -9.78
N THR A 79 11.57 2.97 -10.65
CA THR A 79 12.92 2.48 -10.38
C THR A 79 13.90 2.93 -11.46
N LYS A 80 15.20 2.97 -11.12
CA LYS A 80 16.26 3.23 -12.11
C LYS A 80 16.27 2.20 -13.23
N ASN A 81 15.99 0.94 -12.90
CA ASN A 81 15.90 -0.14 -13.88
C ASN A 81 14.51 -0.16 -14.54
N LYS A 82 14.41 0.40 -15.73
CA LYS A 82 13.18 0.47 -16.53
C LYS A 82 12.60 -0.91 -16.95
N ARG A 83 13.35 -2.02 -16.74
CA ARG A 83 12.86 -3.39 -16.97
C ARG A 83 12.07 -3.93 -15.78
N THR A 84 12.18 -3.30 -14.60
CA THR A 84 11.39 -3.68 -13.43
C THR A 84 9.92 -3.47 -13.75
N SER A 85 9.10 -4.52 -13.63
CA SER A 85 7.67 -4.48 -13.92
C SER A 85 6.89 -5.50 -13.11
N GLY A 86 5.60 -5.30 -13.01
CA GLY A 86 4.66 -6.19 -12.35
C GLY A 86 4.24 -5.72 -10.96
N THR A 87 3.11 -6.24 -10.51
CA THR A 87 2.53 -5.93 -9.20
C THR A 87 3.34 -6.60 -8.09
N SER A 88 3.48 -5.92 -6.98
CA SER A 88 4.13 -6.45 -5.76
C SER A 88 3.43 -5.95 -4.50
N ILE A 89 3.68 -6.63 -3.39
CA ILE A 89 3.12 -6.30 -2.09
C ILE A 89 4.23 -6.30 -1.03
N TYR A 90 4.12 -5.37 -0.10
CA TYR A 90 5.12 -5.19 0.97
C TYR A 90 4.44 -5.26 2.33
N SER A 91 5.09 -5.94 3.27
CA SER A 91 4.77 -5.92 4.70
C SER A 91 5.91 -5.29 5.50
N LEU A 92 5.61 -4.84 6.72
CA LEU A 92 6.56 -4.15 7.58
C LEU A 92 7.66 -5.11 8.07
N SER A 93 8.92 -4.67 7.99
CA SER A 93 10.05 -5.28 8.68
C SER A 93 11.13 -4.23 8.94
N GLU A 94 11.85 -4.35 10.05
CA GLU A 94 13.02 -3.50 10.32
C GLU A 94 14.13 -3.72 9.30
N LYS A 95 14.28 -4.98 8.84
CA LYS A 95 15.27 -5.36 7.83
C LYS A 95 14.60 -5.55 6.47
N ALA A 96 15.07 -4.84 5.46
CA ALA A 96 14.56 -4.98 4.11
C ALA A 96 14.95 -6.32 3.48
N SER A 97 14.06 -6.87 2.66
CA SER A 97 14.25 -8.14 1.94
C SER A 97 15.41 -8.07 0.93
N ASP A 98 15.62 -6.90 0.33
CA ASP A 98 16.68 -6.65 -0.64
C ASP A 98 16.88 -5.14 -0.89
N LYS A 99 17.90 -4.80 -1.69
CA LYS A 99 18.25 -3.41 -2.02
C LYS A 99 17.10 -2.64 -2.70
N LEU A 100 16.27 -3.31 -3.50
CA LEU A 100 15.13 -2.66 -4.16
C LEU A 100 14.08 -2.27 -3.12
N SER A 101 13.75 -3.17 -2.19
CA SER A 101 12.79 -2.92 -1.11
C SER A 101 13.27 -1.83 -0.16
N GLN A 102 14.59 -1.79 0.13
CA GLN A 102 15.17 -0.71 0.94
C GLN A 102 15.06 0.64 0.23
N ALA A 103 15.47 0.71 -1.04
CA ALA A 103 15.42 1.95 -1.81
C ALA A 103 13.99 2.47 -2.00
N LEU A 104 13.00 1.57 -2.11
CA LEU A 104 11.59 1.91 -2.16
C LEU A 104 11.15 2.52 -0.81
N ALA A 105 11.39 1.82 0.30
CA ALA A 105 11.02 2.31 1.62
C ALA A 105 11.68 3.66 1.96
N ASP A 106 12.96 3.83 1.63
CA ASP A 106 13.68 5.10 1.83
C ASP A 106 13.05 6.26 1.07
N ARG A 107 12.51 6.00 -0.13
CA ARG A 107 11.85 7.01 -0.94
C ARG A 107 10.47 7.35 -0.39
N GLU A 108 9.65 6.33 -0.10
CA GLU A 108 8.32 6.52 0.45
C GLU A 108 8.36 7.23 1.82
N ASN A 109 9.35 6.91 2.65
CA ASN A 109 9.52 7.55 3.96
C ASN A 109 9.94 9.04 3.86
N LYS A 110 10.43 9.50 2.70
CA LYS A 110 10.74 10.92 2.45
C LYS A 110 9.53 11.75 1.98
N SER A 111 8.37 11.16 1.83
CA SER A 111 7.15 11.82 1.36
C SER A 111 6.81 13.07 2.17
N ASP A 112 6.96 13.05 3.51
CA ASP A 112 6.74 14.22 4.37
C ASP A 112 7.71 15.36 4.04
N LEU A 113 9.00 15.08 3.74
CA LEU A 113 9.98 16.09 3.32
C LEU A 113 9.67 16.67 1.94
N ILE A 114 9.26 15.83 0.98
CA ILE A 114 8.86 16.26 -0.36
C ILE A 114 7.66 17.21 -0.30
N ALA A 115 6.77 16.98 0.66
CA ALA A 115 5.64 17.87 0.91
C ALA A 115 6.01 19.16 1.66
N GLY A 116 7.29 19.40 1.95
CA GLY A 116 7.77 20.60 2.64
C GLY A 116 7.53 20.60 4.15
N LEU A 117 7.45 19.41 4.76
CA LEU A 117 7.21 19.25 6.19
C LEU A 117 8.46 18.71 6.89
N ASP A 118 8.85 19.30 8.02
CA ASP A 118 9.93 18.77 8.84
C ASP A 118 9.57 17.40 9.44
N LEU A 119 10.58 16.54 9.56
CA LEU A 119 10.44 15.28 10.26
C LEU A 119 10.26 15.58 11.75
N ASP A 120 9.07 15.36 12.28
CA ASP A 120 8.86 15.41 13.72
C ASP A 120 9.75 14.38 14.40
N VAL A 121 10.46 14.81 15.44
CA VAL A 121 11.19 13.92 16.36
C VAL A 121 10.22 12.86 16.88
N LEU A 122 10.61 11.61 16.75
CA LEU A 122 9.82 10.46 17.18
C LEU A 122 9.45 10.59 18.65
N ASP A 123 8.16 10.71 18.96
CA ASP A 123 7.64 10.54 20.30
C ASP A 123 8.03 9.12 20.83
N LYS A 124 8.97 9.10 21.75
CA LYS A 124 9.26 7.93 22.56
C LYS A 124 8.26 7.91 23.71
N ALA A 125 7.42 6.98 23.77
CA ALA A 125 6.98 6.23 24.95
C ALA A 125 5.69 5.48 24.67
N VAL A 126 5.65 4.18 24.98
CA VAL A 126 4.64 3.52 25.82
C VAL A 126 4.92 2.01 25.89
N SER A 127 5.05 1.50 27.12
CA SER A 127 4.82 0.15 27.68
C SER A 127 5.05 -1.10 26.76
N ASP A 128 6.19 -1.78 26.98
CA ASP A 128 6.82 -2.61 25.93
C ASP A 128 6.31 -4.06 25.74
N ILE A 129 5.68 -4.71 26.72
CA ILE A 129 5.47 -6.19 26.63
C ILE A 129 4.17 -6.59 25.93
N LEU A 130 3.05 -5.94 26.20
CA LEU A 130 1.77 -6.20 25.51
C LEU A 130 1.78 -5.72 24.07
N ILE A 131 2.56 -4.66 23.80
CA ILE A 131 2.77 -4.11 22.46
C ILE A 131 3.56 -5.07 21.58
N ASP A 132 4.50 -5.83 22.11
CA ASP A 132 5.32 -6.79 21.35
C ASP A 132 4.53 -8.00 20.86
N LEU A 133 3.61 -8.54 21.66
CA LEU A 133 2.74 -9.64 21.25
C LEU A 133 1.75 -9.18 20.16
N SER A 134 1.10 -8.04 20.36
CA SER A 134 0.21 -7.44 19.36
C SER A 134 0.94 -7.15 18.06
N ARG A 135 2.17 -6.62 18.12
CA ARG A 135 3.01 -6.38 16.93
C ARG A 135 3.35 -7.66 16.18
N ARG A 136 3.63 -8.77 16.88
CA ARG A 136 3.93 -10.06 16.25
C ARG A 136 2.72 -10.62 15.52
N GLU A 137 1.55 -10.60 16.16
CA GLU A 137 0.29 -11.07 15.57
C GLU A 137 -0.09 -10.22 14.35
N THR A 138 -0.05 -8.90 14.46
CA THR A 138 -0.30 -7.95 13.38
C THR A 138 0.65 -8.16 12.21
N LYS A 139 1.94 -8.40 12.48
CA LYS A 139 2.94 -8.70 11.46
C LYS A 139 2.63 -10.02 10.75
N ASN A 140 2.30 -11.08 11.49
CA ASN A 140 1.95 -12.37 10.91
C ASN A 140 0.69 -12.27 10.04
N SER A 141 -0.34 -11.55 10.50
CA SER A 141 -1.55 -11.28 9.73
C SER A 141 -1.27 -10.50 8.44
N SER A 142 -0.36 -9.51 8.49
CA SER A 142 0.08 -8.77 7.30
C SER A 142 0.81 -9.67 6.30
N ILE A 143 1.65 -10.60 6.77
CA ILE A 143 2.37 -11.57 5.95
C ILE A 143 1.38 -12.57 5.32
N SER A 144 0.46 -13.13 6.12
CA SER A 144 -0.57 -14.06 5.63
C SER A 144 -1.45 -13.43 4.55
N PHE A 145 -1.85 -12.16 4.73
CA PHE A 145 -2.55 -11.42 3.69
C PHE A 145 -1.70 -11.26 2.43
N ALA A 146 -0.42 -10.91 2.57
CA ALA A 146 0.47 -10.72 1.43
C ALA A 146 0.72 -12.02 0.65
N GLU A 147 0.81 -13.16 1.32
CA GLU A 147 0.95 -14.48 0.69
C GLU A 147 -0.32 -14.86 -0.08
N LEU A 148 -1.49 -14.70 0.53
CA LEU A 148 -2.78 -14.90 -0.13
C LEU A 148 -2.93 -13.98 -1.35
N PHE A 149 -2.52 -12.71 -1.23
CA PHE A 149 -2.53 -11.75 -2.32
C PHE A 149 -1.71 -12.24 -3.51
N VAL A 150 -0.47 -12.68 -3.27
CA VAL A 150 0.43 -13.18 -4.31
C VAL A 150 -0.16 -14.43 -4.99
N GLU A 151 -0.65 -15.38 -4.20
CA GLU A 151 -1.24 -16.62 -4.73
C GLU A 151 -2.42 -16.34 -5.66
N LYS A 152 -3.39 -15.57 -5.17
CA LYS A 152 -4.63 -15.29 -5.91
C LYS A 152 -4.37 -14.41 -7.13
N LEU A 153 -3.51 -13.38 -7.01
CA LEU A 153 -3.20 -12.50 -8.13
C LEU A 153 -2.45 -13.25 -9.24
N LYS A 154 -1.53 -14.17 -8.88
CA LYS A 154 -0.86 -15.06 -9.82
C LYS A 154 -1.85 -15.96 -10.57
N LYS A 155 -2.80 -16.57 -9.85
CA LYS A 155 -3.85 -17.42 -10.43
C LYS A 155 -4.77 -16.63 -11.38
N SER A 156 -4.91 -15.33 -11.17
CA SER A 156 -5.71 -14.43 -12.02
C SER A 156 -4.96 -13.93 -13.28
N GLY A 157 -3.73 -14.40 -13.53
CA GLY A 157 -2.95 -14.08 -14.72
C GLY A 157 -2.33 -12.68 -14.74
N PHE A 158 -2.31 -11.97 -13.61
CA PHE A 158 -1.62 -10.69 -13.53
C PHE A 158 -0.11 -10.85 -13.50
N ASN A 159 0.59 -9.91 -14.14
CA ASN A 159 2.04 -9.86 -14.09
C ASN A 159 2.52 -9.45 -12.70
N LEU A 160 3.29 -10.31 -12.07
CA LEU A 160 3.89 -10.08 -10.76
C LEU A 160 5.39 -9.79 -10.89
N LEU A 161 5.90 -8.96 -9.98
CA LEU A 161 7.33 -8.79 -9.82
C LEU A 161 7.98 -10.15 -9.48
N ARG A 162 9.23 -10.41 -9.92
CA ARG A 162 9.94 -11.70 -9.72
C ARG A 162 9.89 -12.21 -8.26
N ARG A 163 9.98 -11.32 -7.28
CA ARG A 163 9.73 -11.60 -5.86
C ARG A 163 8.60 -10.70 -5.43
N PRO A 164 7.34 -11.14 -5.56
CA PRO A 164 6.20 -10.24 -5.42
C PRO A 164 5.88 -9.84 -3.98
N HIS A 165 6.14 -10.71 -3.00
CA HIS A 165 6.08 -10.33 -1.59
C HIS A 165 7.48 -10.00 -1.07
N ARG A 166 7.62 -8.85 -0.44
CA ARG A 166 8.84 -8.32 0.16
C ARG A 166 8.54 -7.60 1.45
N GLN A 167 9.59 -7.26 2.18
CA GLN A 167 9.50 -6.56 3.46
C GLN A 167 10.48 -5.40 3.50
N ALA A 168 10.10 -4.29 4.15
CA ALA A 168 11.00 -3.18 4.47
C ALA A 168 10.37 -2.24 5.52
N GLY A 169 11.14 -1.24 5.97
CA GLY A 169 10.77 -0.30 7.02
C GLY A 169 9.88 0.84 6.58
N PHE A 170 8.73 0.57 5.99
CA PHE A 170 7.78 1.59 5.56
C PHE A 170 7.11 2.29 6.74
N ALA A 171 7.27 3.61 6.83
CA ALA A 171 6.69 4.41 7.92
C ALA A 171 5.15 4.34 7.95
N VAL A 172 4.51 4.26 6.79
CA VAL A 172 3.05 4.18 6.67
C VAL A 172 2.47 2.85 7.16
N LEU A 173 3.28 1.79 7.30
CA LEU A 173 2.85 0.47 7.77
C LEU A 173 3.08 0.24 9.28
N LYS A 174 3.48 1.27 10.02
CA LYS A 174 3.87 1.14 11.45
C LYS A 174 2.67 1.15 12.42
N ALA A 175 1.49 0.72 12.01
CA ALA A 175 0.39 0.48 12.94
C ALA A 175 0.71 -0.79 13.78
N PRO A 176 0.77 -0.70 15.12
CA PRO A 176 1.15 -1.86 15.93
C PRO A 176 0.02 -2.90 16.05
N ASP A 177 -1.19 -2.48 15.79
CA ASP A 177 -2.45 -3.16 16.09
C ASP A 177 -3.34 -3.38 14.85
N ILE A 178 -2.86 -3.05 13.64
CA ILE A 178 -3.63 -3.20 12.41
C ILE A 178 -2.79 -3.91 11.35
N PRO A 179 -3.20 -5.07 10.83
CA PRO A 179 -2.57 -5.69 9.67
C PRO A 179 -2.46 -4.69 8.52
N SER A 180 -1.22 -4.46 8.05
CA SER A 180 -0.91 -3.35 7.14
C SER A 180 -0.02 -3.81 6.00
N VAL A 181 -0.38 -3.46 4.77
CA VAL A 181 0.38 -3.77 3.57
C VAL A 181 0.45 -2.57 2.63
N LEU A 182 1.53 -2.52 1.82
CA LEU A 182 1.67 -1.59 0.72
C LEU A 182 1.66 -2.38 -0.59
N ILE A 183 0.80 -1.98 -1.52
CA ILE A 183 0.68 -2.59 -2.83
C ILE A 183 1.26 -1.65 -3.87
N GLU A 184 2.29 -2.12 -4.57
CA GLU A 184 2.74 -1.53 -5.83
C GLU A 184 1.93 -2.13 -6.98
N MET A 185 1.09 -1.36 -7.61
CA MET A 185 0.27 -1.81 -8.75
C MET A 185 1.12 -2.15 -9.98
N GLY A 186 2.32 -1.62 -10.06
CA GLY A 186 3.31 -1.72 -11.11
C GLY A 186 4.26 -0.52 -11.04
N PHE A 187 5.16 -0.40 -12.02
CA PHE A 187 6.19 0.64 -12.03
C PHE A 187 5.97 1.61 -13.18
N ILE A 188 5.71 2.90 -12.89
CA ILE A 188 5.53 3.91 -13.95
C ILE A 188 6.81 4.15 -14.76
N SER A 189 7.99 3.77 -14.25
CA SER A 189 9.25 3.74 -15.00
C SER A 189 9.27 2.72 -16.14
N ASN A 190 8.43 1.68 -16.10
CA ASN A 190 8.28 0.69 -17.14
C ASN A 190 7.18 1.08 -18.13
N ASN A 191 7.44 0.98 -19.45
CA ASN A 191 6.46 1.40 -20.47
C ASN A 191 5.20 0.54 -20.46
N SER A 192 5.34 -0.78 -20.29
CA SER A 192 4.21 -1.71 -20.27
C SER A 192 3.32 -1.46 -19.05
N ASP A 193 3.93 -1.31 -17.87
CA ASP A 193 3.19 -1.01 -16.64
C ASP A 193 2.53 0.36 -16.72
N LEU A 194 3.22 1.39 -17.21
CA LEU A 194 2.65 2.73 -17.37
C LEU A 194 1.39 2.70 -18.25
N ASN A 195 1.44 2.03 -19.41
CA ASN A 195 0.29 1.92 -20.30
C ASN A 195 -0.88 1.19 -19.63
N LYS A 196 -0.60 0.15 -18.81
CA LYS A 196 -1.62 -0.57 -18.05
C LYS A 196 -2.21 0.31 -16.94
N LEU A 197 -1.35 0.96 -16.15
CA LEU A 197 -1.75 1.79 -15.01
C LEU A 197 -2.57 3.01 -15.41
N THR A 198 -2.38 3.53 -16.63
CA THR A 198 -3.18 4.62 -17.19
C THR A 198 -4.46 4.15 -17.89
N ASN A 199 -4.63 2.84 -18.08
CA ASN A 199 -5.84 2.28 -18.69
C ASN A 199 -6.91 2.01 -17.60
N PRO A 200 -8.07 2.68 -17.66
CA PRO A 200 -9.14 2.49 -16.69
C PRO A 200 -9.64 1.04 -16.60
N VAL A 201 -9.71 0.33 -17.72
CA VAL A 201 -10.16 -1.07 -17.76
C VAL A 201 -9.19 -1.99 -17.00
N PHE A 202 -7.90 -1.74 -17.12
CA PHE A 202 -6.89 -2.48 -16.35
C PHE A 202 -7.01 -2.19 -14.86
N GLN A 203 -7.17 -0.92 -14.47
CA GLN A 203 -7.34 -0.55 -13.07
C GLN A 203 -8.61 -1.18 -12.47
N GLU A 204 -9.73 -1.14 -13.19
CA GLU A 204 -10.97 -1.80 -12.78
C GLU A 204 -10.78 -3.30 -12.54
N LYS A 205 -10.09 -4.01 -13.47
CA LYS A 205 -9.79 -5.44 -13.34
C LYS A 205 -8.88 -5.72 -12.12
N LEU A 206 -7.80 -4.96 -11.97
CA LEU A 206 -6.86 -5.15 -10.86
C LEU A 206 -7.56 -4.91 -9.51
N MET A 207 -8.29 -3.82 -9.37
CA MET A 207 -9.01 -3.50 -8.13
C MET A 207 -10.13 -4.50 -7.84
N ASN A 208 -10.78 -5.05 -8.86
CA ASN A 208 -11.76 -6.11 -8.66
C ASN A 208 -11.14 -7.38 -8.08
N ILE A 209 -9.99 -7.81 -8.62
CA ILE A 209 -9.28 -8.98 -8.08
C ILE A 209 -8.78 -8.71 -6.65
N ILE A 210 -8.25 -7.51 -6.37
CA ILE A 210 -7.82 -7.14 -5.02
C ILE A 210 -9.03 -7.17 -4.06
N ALA A 211 -10.20 -6.69 -4.46
CA ALA A 211 -11.40 -6.77 -3.63
C ALA A 211 -11.85 -8.23 -3.35
N MET A 212 -11.71 -9.12 -4.33
CA MET A 212 -11.97 -10.56 -4.14
C MET A 212 -10.95 -11.21 -3.18
N ILE A 213 -9.70 -10.79 -3.24
CA ILE A 213 -8.65 -11.29 -2.33
C ILE A 213 -8.93 -10.84 -0.90
N ILE A 214 -9.31 -9.58 -0.70
CA ILE A 214 -9.68 -9.05 0.62
C ILE A 214 -10.91 -9.80 1.16
N GLU A 215 -11.93 -10.02 0.34
CA GLU A 215 -13.09 -10.81 0.73
C GLU A 215 -12.70 -12.25 1.14
N ALA A 216 -11.81 -12.89 0.39
CA ALA A 216 -11.33 -14.23 0.71
C ALA A 216 -10.53 -14.28 2.02
N TYR A 217 -9.77 -13.22 2.33
CA TYR A 217 -9.00 -13.10 3.57
C TYR A 217 -9.90 -13.07 4.82
N PHE A 218 -11.06 -12.39 4.73
CA PHE A 218 -11.99 -12.26 5.85
C PHE A 218 -13.08 -13.37 5.89
N LYS A 219 -13.14 -14.25 4.88
CA LYS A 219 -14.03 -15.40 4.96
C LYS A 219 -13.47 -16.41 5.96
N PRO A 220 -14.28 -16.94 6.88
CA PRO A 220 -13.86 -18.03 7.74
C PRO A 220 -13.40 -19.21 6.88
N ILE A 221 -12.29 -19.86 7.29
CA ILE A 221 -11.86 -21.14 6.73
C ILE A 221 -12.88 -22.17 7.25
N ASN A 222 -13.80 -22.62 6.37
CA ASN A 222 -14.72 -23.72 6.66
C ASN A 222 -13.94 -25.02 6.67
#